data_ce0a0db259b4009d5da82d5c5467ff55
#
_entry.id   ce0a0db259b4009d5da82d5c5467ff55
#
_cell.length_a   1.000
_cell.length_b   1.000
_cell.length_c   1.000
_cell.angle_alpha   90.00
_cell.angle_beta   90.00
_cell.angle_gamma   90.00
#
_symmetry.space_group_name_H-M   'P 1'
#
loop_
_entity.id
_entity.type
_entity.pdbx_description
1 polymer ?
#
loop_
_entity_poly.entity_id
_entity_poly.type
_entity_poly.pdbx_seq_one_letter_code
_entity_poly.pdbx_strand_id
1 'polypeptide(L)'
;SSGFPWTVVPAIVVGASAYARVLDFPRFQQIAKSVGAYLLVDIAHIAGLIAAGLHPNPVPYADFVTTTTHKTLRGPRGGVTMCRTEHAKAVDKLVFPGLQGGPLMHVIAAKAVAFKEALSPSFKRYQQQVLANAKALAQGFVDRGYKIVSGGTDTYLMLLNLANKG
;
A
#
# COMPACT_ATOMS: atom_id res chain seq x y z
N SER A 1 -32.47 18.43 -21.77
CA SER A 1 -31.41 17.43 -21.68
C SER A 1 -30.68 17.63 -20.38
N SER A 2 -31.03 16.80 -19.38
CA SER A 2 -30.35 16.75 -18.07
C SER A 2 -29.00 16.07 -18.23
N GLY A 3 -27.98 16.86 -18.60
CA GLY A 3 -26.61 16.40 -18.59
C GLY A 3 -26.21 16.13 -17.16
N PHE A 4 -25.88 14.89 -16.81
CA PHE A 4 -25.13 14.57 -15.60
C PHE A 4 -23.79 15.30 -15.69
N PRO A 5 -23.50 16.24 -14.78
CA PRO A 5 -22.22 16.90 -14.77
C PRO A 5 -21.19 15.91 -14.19
N TRP A 6 -20.57 15.12 -15.03
CA TRP A 6 -19.37 14.42 -14.66
C TRP A 6 -18.27 15.48 -14.44
N THR A 7 -18.10 15.89 -13.20
CA THR A 7 -16.93 16.66 -12.84
C THR A 7 -15.77 15.69 -12.85
N VAL A 8 -14.93 15.76 -13.86
CA VAL A 8 -13.67 15.01 -13.88
C VAL A 8 -12.78 15.61 -12.81
N VAL A 9 -12.59 14.89 -11.74
CA VAL A 9 -11.65 15.27 -10.68
C VAL A 9 -10.33 14.55 -10.97
N PRO A 10 -9.24 15.28 -11.27
CA PRO A 10 -7.96 14.64 -11.52
C PRO A 10 -7.46 13.96 -10.26
N ALA A 11 -6.93 12.75 -10.39
CA ALA A 11 -6.31 12.01 -9.30
C ALA A 11 -5.01 11.36 -9.77
N ILE A 12 -3.99 11.41 -8.94
CA ILE A 12 -2.75 10.65 -9.11
C ILE A 12 -2.83 9.44 -8.20
N VAL A 13 -2.71 8.26 -8.80
CA VAL A 13 -2.68 6.99 -8.08
C VAL A 13 -1.23 6.51 -7.98
N VAL A 14 -0.77 6.30 -6.76
CA VAL A 14 0.56 5.79 -6.45
C VAL A 14 0.42 4.44 -5.77
N GLY A 15 1.11 3.43 -6.28
CA GLY A 15 1.05 2.09 -5.71
C GLY A 15 2.37 1.35 -5.82
N ALA A 16 2.51 0.33 -4.99
CA ALA A 16 3.75 -0.39 -4.75
C ALA A 16 3.67 -1.88 -5.12
N SER A 17 2.70 -2.30 -5.91
CA SER A 17 2.45 -3.72 -6.18
C SER A 17 3.58 -4.45 -6.91
N ALA A 18 4.39 -3.74 -7.70
CA ALA A 18 5.53 -4.31 -8.42
C ALA A 18 6.78 -3.43 -8.30
N TYR A 19 6.78 -2.48 -7.36
CA TYR A 19 7.88 -1.55 -7.17
C TYR A 19 8.68 -1.92 -5.92
N ALA A 20 9.95 -2.24 -6.12
CA ALA A 20 10.82 -2.78 -5.07
C ALA A 20 11.54 -1.73 -4.24
N ARG A 21 11.47 -0.45 -4.62
CA ARG A 21 12.18 0.65 -3.95
C ARG A 21 11.25 1.50 -3.09
N VAL A 22 11.84 2.34 -2.26
CA VAL A 22 11.11 3.32 -1.44
C VAL A 22 10.41 4.34 -2.32
N LEU A 23 9.18 4.72 -1.97
CA LEU A 23 8.39 5.76 -2.62
C LEU A 23 8.54 7.09 -1.86
N ASP A 24 8.77 8.17 -2.61
CA ASP A 24 8.86 9.54 -2.08
C ASP A 24 7.46 10.19 -2.06
N PHE A 25 6.69 9.92 -1.01
CA PHE A 25 5.34 10.44 -0.87
C PHE A 25 5.26 11.98 -0.77
N PRO A 26 6.18 12.69 -0.11
CA PRO A 26 6.24 14.15 -0.17
C PRO A 26 6.32 14.68 -1.60
N ARG A 27 7.14 14.07 -2.44
CA ARG A 27 7.30 14.48 -3.84
C ARG A 27 6.02 14.25 -4.65
N PHE A 28 5.36 13.10 -4.45
CA PHE A 28 4.06 12.83 -5.10
C PHE A 28 3.00 13.85 -4.67
N GLN A 29 2.97 14.26 -3.40
CA GLN A 29 2.06 15.31 -2.94
C GLN A 29 2.32 16.64 -3.64
N GLN A 30 3.59 17.05 -3.77
CA GLN A 30 3.96 18.28 -4.48
C GLN A 30 3.45 18.25 -5.92
N ILE A 31 3.66 17.14 -6.63
CA ILE A 31 3.20 16.95 -8.00
C ILE A 31 1.67 17.02 -8.07
N ALA A 32 0.96 16.30 -7.21
CA ALA A 32 -0.49 16.31 -7.19
C ALA A 32 -1.04 17.74 -6.97
N LYS A 33 -0.49 18.47 -6.01
CA LYS A 33 -0.87 19.86 -5.75
C LYS A 33 -0.59 20.79 -6.94
N SER A 34 0.52 20.59 -7.65
CA SER A 34 0.90 21.47 -8.78
C SER A 34 -0.09 21.35 -9.96
N VAL A 35 -0.84 20.27 -10.05
CA VAL A 35 -1.83 20.04 -11.12
C VAL A 35 -3.27 20.01 -10.59
N GLY A 36 -3.50 20.38 -9.34
CA GLY A 36 -4.82 20.38 -8.72
C GLY A 36 -5.47 19.00 -8.61
N ALA A 37 -4.65 17.94 -8.49
CA ALA A 37 -5.12 16.57 -8.39
C ALA A 37 -5.15 16.05 -6.95
N TYR A 38 -6.05 15.13 -6.65
CA TYR A 38 -5.99 14.33 -5.44
C TYR A 38 -4.86 13.30 -5.51
N LEU A 39 -4.26 13.01 -4.36
CA LEU A 39 -3.28 11.93 -4.23
C LEU A 39 -3.92 10.73 -3.54
N LEU A 40 -4.06 9.62 -4.27
CA LEU A 40 -4.43 8.32 -3.73
C LEU A 40 -3.20 7.42 -3.68
N VAL A 41 -2.89 6.86 -2.52
CA VAL A 41 -1.77 5.94 -2.34
C VAL A 41 -2.28 4.57 -1.92
N ASP A 42 -2.03 3.56 -2.76
CA ASP A 42 -2.30 2.16 -2.41
C ASP A 42 -1.04 1.53 -1.80
N ILE A 43 -1.14 1.14 -0.53
CA ILE A 43 -0.04 0.56 0.24
C ILE A 43 -0.22 -0.93 0.50
N ALA A 44 -1.08 -1.60 -0.24
CA ALA A 44 -1.46 -2.99 0.01
C ALA A 44 -0.27 -3.93 0.22
N HIS A 45 0.80 -3.77 -0.54
CA HIS A 45 2.00 -4.60 -0.41
C HIS A 45 2.94 -4.18 0.74
N ILE A 46 2.97 -2.91 1.10
CA ILE A 46 3.95 -2.36 2.05
C ILE A 46 3.33 -1.96 3.39
N ALA A 47 2.03 -2.15 3.59
CA ALA A 47 1.32 -1.70 4.78
C ALA A 47 1.91 -2.26 6.08
N GLY A 48 2.35 -3.53 6.10
CA GLY A 48 3.01 -4.12 7.26
C GLY A 48 4.37 -3.48 7.56
N LEU A 49 5.13 -3.10 6.54
CA LEU A 49 6.39 -2.39 6.69
C LEU A 49 6.17 -0.98 7.24
N ILE A 50 5.13 -0.29 6.76
CA ILE A 50 4.74 1.05 7.25
C ILE A 50 4.27 0.97 8.70
N ALA A 51 3.43 0.01 9.05
CA ALA A 51 2.97 -0.22 10.42
C ALA A 51 4.13 -0.51 11.39
N ALA A 52 5.16 -1.21 10.91
CA ALA A 52 6.38 -1.48 11.68
C ALA A 52 7.38 -0.30 11.73
N GLY A 53 7.11 0.80 11.04
CA GLY A 53 8.02 1.94 10.93
C GLY A 53 9.28 1.66 10.09
N LEU A 54 9.20 0.74 9.13
CA LEU A 54 10.32 0.30 8.29
C LEU A 54 10.20 0.79 6.83
N HIS A 55 9.17 1.56 6.53
CA HIS A 55 8.95 2.24 5.24
C HIS A 55 8.28 3.59 5.52
N PRO A 56 8.53 4.65 4.70
CA PRO A 56 7.84 5.92 4.83
C PRO A 56 6.32 5.77 4.85
N ASN A 57 5.65 6.61 5.66
CA ASN A 57 4.20 6.60 5.83
C ASN A 57 3.55 7.64 4.90
N PRO A 58 2.63 7.27 3.97
CA PRO A 58 1.96 8.21 3.09
C PRO A 58 0.83 9.00 3.75
N VAL A 59 0.29 8.57 4.88
CA VAL A 59 -0.90 9.15 5.51
C VAL A 59 -0.81 10.67 5.69
N PRO A 60 0.32 11.28 6.08
CA PRO A 60 0.41 12.73 6.17
C PRO A 60 0.32 13.47 4.82
N TYR A 61 0.56 12.80 3.71
CA TYR A 61 0.74 13.41 2.38
C TYR A 61 -0.43 13.14 1.44
N ALA A 62 -1.12 12.00 1.58
CA ALA A 62 -2.18 11.56 0.69
C ALA A 62 -3.56 12.10 1.11
N ASP A 63 -4.46 12.24 0.15
CA ASP A 63 -5.87 12.52 0.39
C ASP A 63 -6.63 11.22 0.69
N PHE A 64 -6.23 10.14 0.01
CA PHE A 64 -6.76 8.79 0.20
C PHE A 64 -5.62 7.79 0.31
N VAL A 65 -5.74 6.85 1.24
CA VAL A 65 -4.83 5.71 1.36
C VAL A 65 -5.64 4.43 1.38
N THR A 66 -5.31 3.50 0.50
CA THR A 66 -5.96 2.18 0.45
C THR A 66 -4.96 1.08 0.78
N THR A 67 -5.45 0.01 1.39
CA THR A 67 -4.65 -1.19 1.65
C THR A 67 -5.51 -2.44 1.68
N THR A 68 -4.89 -3.57 1.43
CA THR A 68 -5.41 -4.87 1.84
C THR A 68 -4.92 -5.22 3.24
N THR A 69 -5.66 -6.08 3.94
CA THR A 69 -5.27 -6.56 5.27
C THR A 69 -4.52 -7.91 5.25
N HIS A 70 -4.53 -8.62 4.12
CA HIS A 70 -4.07 -10.01 3.99
C HIS A 70 -2.69 -10.19 3.33
N LYS A 71 -1.90 -9.13 3.19
CA LYS A 71 -0.51 -9.20 2.68
C LYS A 71 0.48 -9.02 3.84
N THR A 72 1.32 -8.02 3.80
CA THR A 72 2.32 -7.78 4.86
C THR A 72 1.73 -7.47 6.23
N LEU A 73 0.46 -7.04 6.31
CA LEU A 73 -0.24 -6.87 7.60
C LEU A 73 -0.62 -8.21 8.28
N ARG A 74 -0.57 -9.34 7.58
CA ARG A 74 -0.90 -10.68 8.11
C ARG A 74 -2.33 -10.83 8.64
N GLY A 75 -3.26 -10.04 8.13
CA GLY A 75 -4.66 -10.07 8.55
C GLY A 75 -5.56 -10.93 7.67
N PRO A 76 -6.87 -10.89 7.90
CA PRO A 76 -7.86 -11.56 7.08
C PRO A 76 -7.97 -10.94 5.70
N ARG A 77 -8.57 -11.65 4.74
CA ARG A 77 -8.90 -11.06 3.44
C ARG A 77 -9.89 -9.92 3.62
N GLY A 78 -9.49 -8.76 3.12
CA GLY A 78 -10.28 -7.54 3.20
C GLY A 78 -9.45 -6.32 2.80
N GLY A 79 -10.10 -5.17 2.82
CA GLY A 79 -9.49 -3.88 2.53
C GLY A 79 -9.76 -2.87 3.63
N VAL A 80 -9.00 -1.79 3.59
CA VAL A 80 -9.20 -0.59 4.41
C VAL A 80 -8.97 0.61 3.52
N THR A 81 -9.87 1.57 3.61
CA THR A 81 -9.71 2.90 3.01
C THR A 81 -9.60 3.93 4.13
N MET A 82 -8.60 4.75 4.05
CA MET A 82 -8.39 5.90 4.92
C MET A 82 -8.44 7.15 4.05
N CYS A 83 -8.97 8.23 4.58
CA CYS A 83 -9.01 9.51 3.86
C CYS A 83 -8.91 10.68 4.84
N ARG A 84 -8.71 11.88 4.30
CA ARG A 84 -8.83 13.11 5.07
C ARG A 84 -10.26 13.29 5.54
N THR A 85 -10.45 13.96 6.67
CA THR A 85 -11.75 14.12 7.33
C THR A 85 -12.81 14.76 6.41
N GLU A 86 -12.40 15.72 5.58
CA GLU A 86 -13.30 16.38 4.62
C GLU A 86 -13.92 15.43 3.59
N HIS A 87 -13.29 14.29 3.31
CA HIS A 87 -13.78 13.28 2.36
C HIS A 87 -14.55 12.13 3.02
N ALA A 88 -14.48 12.00 4.34
CA ALA A 88 -15.00 10.84 5.07
C ALA A 88 -16.49 10.58 4.77
N LYS A 89 -17.34 11.63 4.87
CA LYS A 89 -18.78 11.52 4.61
C LYS A 89 -19.11 11.01 3.20
N ALA A 90 -18.35 11.45 2.20
CA ALA A 90 -18.55 11.02 0.82
C ALA A 90 -18.10 9.57 0.62
N VAL A 91 -16.96 9.19 1.19
CA VAL A 91 -16.43 7.82 1.15
C VAL A 91 -17.40 6.86 1.85
N ASP A 92 -17.86 7.17 3.06
CA ASP A 92 -18.81 6.34 3.82
C ASP A 92 -20.10 6.10 3.03
N LYS A 93 -20.69 7.16 2.45
CA LYS A 93 -21.90 7.05 1.64
C LYS A 93 -21.72 6.20 0.39
N LEU A 94 -20.56 6.28 -0.25
CA LEU A 94 -20.25 5.49 -1.45
C LEU A 94 -19.96 4.02 -1.11
N VAL A 95 -19.34 3.77 0.03
CA VAL A 95 -19.11 2.40 0.51
C VAL A 95 -20.42 1.76 0.92
N PHE A 96 -21.17 2.38 1.80
CA PHE A 96 -22.46 1.87 2.27
C PHE A 96 -23.49 2.99 2.36
N PRO A 97 -24.67 2.85 1.73
CA PRO A 97 -25.14 1.72 0.93
C PRO A 97 -24.78 1.78 -0.56
N GLY A 98 -23.83 2.65 -0.97
CA GLY A 98 -23.57 2.91 -2.39
C GLY A 98 -23.12 1.67 -3.18
N LEU A 99 -22.03 1.04 -2.76
CA LEU A 99 -21.41 -0.09 -3.47
C LEU A 99 -21.48 -1.40 -2.68
N GLN A 100 -21.60 -1.36 -1.36
CA GLN A 100 -21.58 -2.51 -0.47
C GLN A 100 -22.84 -2.57 0.38
N GLY A 101 -23.13 -3.76 0.93
CA GLY A 101 -24.20 -4.02 1.87
C GLY A 101 -23.67 -4.35 3.27
N GLY A 102 -24.36 -5.24 3.97
CA GLY A 102 -23.99 -5.67 5.32
C GLY A 102 -22.57 -6.24 5.38
N PRO A 103 -21.74 -5.77 6.31
CA PRO A 103 -20.34 -6.19 6.39
C PRO A 103 -20.20 -7.58 7.01
N LEU A 104 -19.11 -8.28 6.65
CA LEU A 104 -18.72 -9.54 7.24
C LEU A 104 -18.08 -9.29 8.63
N MET A 105 -18.87 -9.39 9.69
CA MET A 105 -18.44 -9.02 11.05
C MET A 105 -17.27 -9.86 11.57
N HIS A 106 -17.18 -11.15 11.20
CA HIS A 106 -16.04 -11.99 11.54
C HIS A 106 -14.74 -11.50 10.90
N VAL A 107 -14.81 -10.94 9.69
CA VAL A 107 -13.63 -10.28 9.04
C VAL A 107 -13.25 -9.01 9.77
N ILE A 108 -14.23 -8.20 10.21
CA ILE A 108 -13.96 -6.99 11.00
C ILE A 108 -13.30 -7.34 12.33
N ALA A 109 -13.79 -8.35 13.03
CA ALA A 109 -13.19 -8.83 14.28
C ALA A 109 -11.74 -9.33 14.05
N ALA A 110 -11.52 -10.08 12.97
CA ALA A 110 -10.18 -10.57 12.61
C ALA A 110 -9.22 -9.41 12.23
N LYS A 111 -9.72 -8.35 11.58
CA LYS A 111 -8.92 -7.13 11.34
C LYS A 111 -8.49 -6.46 12.65
N ALA A 112 -9.38 -6.38 13.65
CA ALA A 112 -9.05 -5.79 14.94
C ALA A 112 -7.92 -6.55 15.64
N VAL A 113 -7.95 -7.89 15.60
CA VAL A 113 -6.88 -8.74 16.13
C VAL A 113 -5.56 -8.49 15.37
N ALA A 114 -5.60 -8.52 14.05
CA ALA A 114 -4.42 -8.31 13.21
C ALA A 114 -3.78 -6.92 13.45
N PHE A 115 -4.59 -5.87 13.60
CA PHE A 115 -4.08 -4.52 13.89
C PHE A 115 -3.47 -4.43 15.28
N LYS A 116 -4.05 -5.10 16.28
CA LYS A 116 -3.46 -5.20 17.62
C LYS A 116 -2.11 -5.92 17.58
N GLU A 117 -2.00 -7.00 16.83
CA GLU A 117 -0.71 -7.68 16.61
C GLU A 117 0.32 -6.79 15.92
N ALA A 118 -0.11 -6.02 14.90
CA ALA A 118 0.77 -5.12 14.15
C ALA A 118 1.36 -3.98 15.01
N LEU A 119 0.73 -3.63 16.11
CA LEU A 119 1.25 -2.67 17.09
C LEU A 119 2.33 -3.25 18.02
N SER A 120 2.55 -4.56 17.99
CA SER A 120 3.45 -5.22 18.93
C SER A 120 4.92 -5.12 18.52
N PRO A 121 5.86 -5.10 19.48
CA PRO A 121 7.29 -5.17 19.17
C PRO A 121 7.70 -6.45 18.43
N SER A 122 6.98 -7.56 18.62
CA SER A 122 7.21 -8.81 17.90
C SER A 122 6.91 -8.69 16.41
N PHE A 123 5.86 -7.96 16.05
CA PHE A 123 5.54 -7.68 14.64
C PHE A 123 6.63 -6.85 13.96
N LYS A 124 7.19 -5.85 14.67
CA LYS A 124 8.32 -5.07 14.15
C LYS A 124 9.54 -5.96 13.88
N ARG A 125 9.90 -6.84 14.80
CA ARG A 125 11.00 -7.81 14.59
C ARG A 125 10.73 -8.75 13.41
N TYR A 126 9.50 -9.22 13.29
CA TYR A 126 9.08 -10.02 12.14
C TYR A 126 9.30 -9.29 10.82
N GLN A 127 8.85 -8.03 10.70
CA GLN A 127 9.03 -7.24 9.48
C GLN A 127 10.51 -6.93 9.19
N GLN A 128 11.33 -6.72 10.21
CA GLN A 128 12.78 -6.60 10.05
C GLN A 128 13.39 -7.86 9.45
N GLN A 129 12.96 -9.03 9.92
CA GLN A 129 13.42 -10.32 9.36
C GLN A 129 12.94 -10.51 7.91
N VAL A 130 11.72 -10.08 7.57
CA VAL A 130 11.22 -10.10 6.19
C VAL A 130 12.13 -9.29 5.26
N LEU A 131 12.54 -8.08 5.67
CA LEU A 131 13.47 -7.26 4.89
C LEU A 131 14.85 -7.90 4.76
N ALA A 132 15.39 -8.46 5.84
CA ALA A 132 16.67 -9.13 5.83
C ALA A 132 16.66 -10.33 4.88
N ASN A 133 15.61 -11.16 4.94
CA ASN A 133 15.44 -12.30 4.05
C ASN A 133 15.32 -11.88 2.57
N ALA A 134 14.56 -10.82 2.29
CA ALA A 134 14.41 -10.30 0.94
C ALA A 134 15.75 -9.82 0.36
N LYS A 135 16.56 -9.11 1.15
CA LYS A 135 17.89 -8.67 0.73
C LYS A 135 18.83 -9.85 0.48
N ALA A 136 18.84 -10.84 1.38
CA ALA A 136 19.66 -12.03 1.20
C ALA A 136 19.25 -12.83 -0.04
N LEU A 137 17.95 -12.98 -0.29
CA LEU A 137 17.43 -13.63 -1.49
C LEU A 137 17.81 -12.86 -2.76
N ALA A 138 17.66 -11.53 -2.76
CA ALA A 138 18.06 -10.68 -3.88
C ALA A 138 19.54 -10.84 -4.20
N GLN A 139 20.41 -10.80 -3.18
CA GLN A 139 21.85 -11.01 -3.35
C GLN A 139 22.14 -12.41 -3.91
N GLY A 140 21.49 -13.45 -3.38
CA GLY A 140 21.65 -14.82 -3.87
C GLY A 140 21.27 -15.01 -5.36
N PHE A 141 20.31 -14.22 -5.87
CA PHE A 141 20.00 -14.17 -7.31
C PHE A 141 21.11 -13.48 -8.10
N VAL A 142 21.60 -12.34 -7.60
CA VAL A 142 22.69 -11.59 -8.26
C VAL A 142 23.95 -12.46 -8.36
N ASP A 143 24.34 -13.14 -7.29
CA ASP A 143 25.51 -14.02 -7.24
C ASP A 143 25.42 -15.18 -8.24
N ARG A 144 24.19 -15.54 -8.67
CA ARG A 144 23.92 -16.56 -9.69
C ARG A 144 23.72 -15.99 -11.09
N GLY A 145 24.03 -14.70 -11.29
CA GLY A 145 23.98 -14.03 -12.58
C GLY A 145 22.57 -13.66 -13.05
N TYR A 146 21.58 -13.58 -12.13
CA TYR A 146 20.29 -13.01 -12.45
C TYR A 146 20.31 -11.49 -12.33
N LYS A 147 19.55 -10.82 -13.19
CA LYS A 147 19.36 -9.37 -13.09
C LYS A 147 18.12 -9.06 -12.25
N ILE A 148 18.30 -8.23 -11.23
CA ILE A 148 17.18 -7.67 -10.46
C ILE A 148 16.85 -6.31 -11.04
N VAL A 149 15.59 -6.09 -11.40
CA VAL A 149 15.07 -4.80 -11.85
C VAL A 149 15.25 -3.80 -10.70
N SER A 150 15.69 -2.58 -11.02
CA SER A 150 16.07 -1.54 -10.05
C SER A 150 17.33 -1.86 -9.19
N GLY A 151 18.07 -2.93 -9.51
CA GLY A 151 19.35 -3.26 -8.87
C GLY A 151 19.24 -3.79 -7.43
N GLY A 152 18.04 -4.16 -6.96
CA GLY A 152 17.85 -4.69 -5.60
C GLY A 152 16.45 -4.45 -5.06
N THR A 153 16.29 -4.57 -3.73
CA THR A 153 15.02 -4.30 -3.04
C THR A 153 15.22 -3.56 -1.72
N ASP A 154 14.31 -2.62 -1.45
CA ASP A 154 14.17 -1.94 -0.16
C ASP A 154 12.92 -2.42 0.59
N THR A 155 12.12 -3.30 -0.06
CA THR A 155 10.91 -3.91 0.48
C THR A 155 11.09 -5.44 0.52
N TYR A 156 10.01 -6.19 0.55
CA TYR A 156 10.04 -7.65 0.42
C TYR A 156 9.90 -8.13 -1.04
N LEU A 157 9.55 -7.22 -1.96
CA LEU A 157 9.36 -7.49 -3.38
C LEU A 157 10.67 -7.38 -4.14
N MET A 158 10.82 -8.21 -5.16
CA MET A 158 11.86 -8.07 -6.17
C MET A 158 11.34 -8.56 -7.53
N LEU A 159 11.83 -7.96 -8.59
CA LEU A 159 11.54 -8.39 -9.96
C LEU A 159 12.81 -8.92 -10.59
N LEU A 160 12.73 -10.14 -11.09
CA LEU A 160 13.83 -10.77 -11.82
C LEU A 160 13.62 -10.56 -13.33
N ASN A 161 14.66 -10.09 -13.99
CA ASN A 161 14.72 -10.10 -15.44
C ASN A 161 15.30 -11.43 -15.90
N LEU A 162 14.50 -12.25 -16.58
CA LEU A 162 14.87 -13.57 -17.06
C LEU A 162 15.30 -13.59 -18.53
N ALA A 163 15.33 -12.43 -19.21
CA ALA A 163 15.65 -12.36 -20.63
C ALA A 163 17.04 -12.94 -21.00
N ASN A 164 17.96 -13.02 -20.04
CA ASN A 164 19.29 -13.58 -20.23
C ASN A 164 19.41 -15.07 -19.80
N LYS A 165 18.30 -15.73 -19.52
CA LYS A 165 18.29 -17.13 -19.02
C LYS A 165 17.61 -18.12 -19.98
N GLY A 166 17.19 -17.65 -21.17
CA GLY A 166 16.59 -18.46 -22.23
C GLY A 166 15.10 -18.62 -22.10
#